data_d4eb763d915714b29b3450dbb0111d73
#
_entry.id   d4eb763d915714b29b3450dbb0111d73
#
_cell.length_a   1.000
_cell.length_b   1.000
_cell.length_c   1.000
_cell.angle_alpha   90.00
_cell.angle_beta   90.00
_cell.angle_gamma   90.00
#
_symmetry.space_group_name_H-M   'P 1'
#
loop_
_entity.id
_entity.type
_entity.pdbx_description
1 polymer ?
#
loop_
_entity_poly.entity_id
_entity_poly.type
_entity_poly.pdbx_seq_one_letter_code
_entity_poly.pdbx_strand_id
1 'polypeptide(L)'
;MSSYTTNGNGNGNGNTNGNGNGNSNSNGNTNGNGNGEQPVETLLEIEWTIEHEDILIEWADKAMCFRWLHSRAHALYSKLNYNYTIPVIVISTLTGTANFAQDRVPAAYQGYFVMIVGGFNILAGIITTIQQFLKITQLNEAHRVSGIAWDKFYRNIKIELARHPDERMHVNQMLKMCKEEFDRLMETSPNIPDEIIAEFKTKFKDSIEFDEIIKPEICDKLTSTEAFRNQWSSQDNLIKKKNLKTQRDAKLKQVVSAFKAEFFKEKGRDAITSEIIDNLKDKIDVKTLTSIIEELDKETQRVAMANVELPV
;
A
#
# COMPACT_ATOMS: atom_id res chain seq x y z
N MET A 1 -54.33 41.29 -21.86
CA MET A 1 -53.47 42.26 -22.57
C MET A 1 -52.25 42.54 -21.69
N SER A 2 -51.14 42.37 -22.30
CA SER A 2 -49.79 42.75 -21.96
C SER A 2 -48.90 41.63 -21.39
N SER A 3 -48.14 41.10 -22.28
CA SER A 3 -46.99 40.21 -22.12
C SER A 3 -45.76 40.96 -21.63
N TYR A 4 -45.01 40.39 -20.69
CA TYR A 4 -43.59 40.71 -20.53
C TYR A 4 -42.73 39.44 -20.54
N THR A 5 -41.93 39.36 -21.58
CA THR A 5 -40.84 38.48 -21.78
C THR A 5 -39.63 38.90 -20.93
N THR A 6 -39.06 38.03 -20.15
CA THR A 6 -37.75 38.20 -19.54
C THR A 6 -36.76 37.22 -20.10
N ASN A 7 -35.71 37.76 -20.72
CA ASN A 7 -34.53 37.11 -21.22
C ASN A 7 -33.72 36.53 -20.04
N GLY A 8 -33.47 35.23 -20.05
CA GLY A 8 -32.50 34.56 -19.18
C GLY A 8 -31.19 34.36 -19.92
N ASN A 9 -30.13 35.04 -19.50
CA ASN A 9 -28.77 34.91 -20.01
C ASN A 9 -28.04 33.85 -19.19
N GLY A 10 -27.95 32.65 -19.71
CA GLY A 10 -27.21 31.52 -19.13
C GLY A 10 -25.78 31.46 -19.67
N ASN A 11 -24.82 31.88 -18.84
CA ASN A 11 -23.39 31.77 -19.17
C ASN A 11 -22.88 30.40 -18.71
N GLY A 12 -22.84 29.42 -19.62
CA GLY A 12 -22.27 28.10 -19.41
C GLY A 12 -20.80 28.06 -19.83
N ASN A 13 -19.89 28.07 -18.89
CA ASN A 13 -18.45 27.91 -19.13
C ASN A 13 -18.10 26.42 -19.13
N GLY A 14 -18.13 25.78 -20.29
CA GLY A 14 -17.71 24.39 -20.50
C GLY A 14 -16.22 24.33 -20.86
N ASN A 15 -15.39 23.95 -19.92
CA ASN A 15 -13.97 23.67 -20.17
C ASN A 15 -13.79 22.19 -20.54
N THR A 16 -13.75 21.87 -21.83
CA THR A 16 -13.42 20.56 -22.37
C THR A 16 -11.94 20.51 -22.72
N ASN A 17 -11.15 19.88 -21.84
CA ASN A 17 -9.76 19.55 -22.13
C ASN A 17 -9.71 18.24 -22.94
N GLY A 18 -9.66 18.36 -24.26
CA GLY A 18 -9.47 17.25 -25.17
C GLY A 18 -7.98 16.95 -25.35
N ASN A 19 -7.50 15.87 -24.73
CA ASN A 19 -6.16 15.32 -24.98
C ASN A 19 -6.23 14.34 -26.16
N GLY A 20 -5.99 14.83 -27.38
CA GLY A 20 -5.92 14.04 -28.57
C GLY A 20 -4.55 13.36 -28.71
N ASN A 21 -4.48 12.07 -28.44
CA ASN A 21 -3.30 11.24 -28.72
C ASN A 21 -3.42 10.71 -30.17
N GLY A 22 -2.76 11.38 -31.09
CA GLY A 22 -2.68 10.96 -32.48
C GLY A 22 -1.70 9.81 -32.67
N ASN A 23 -2.21 8.61 -32.86
CA ASN A 23 -1.43 7.41 -33.23
C ASN A 23 -1.33 7.34 -34.77
N SER A 24 -0.21 7.78 -35.32
CA SER A 24 0.08 7.62 -36.77
C SER A 24 0.69 6.23 -36.99
N ASN A 25 -0.11 5.37 -37.55
CA ASN A 25 0.25 4.03 -38.02
C ASN A 25 0.90 4.12 -39.40
N SER A 26 2.23 4.01 -39.50
CA SER A 26 2.91 3.83 -40.78
C SER A 26 3.22 2.35 -41.00
N ASN A 27 2.48 1.76 -41.92
CA ASN A 27 2.60 0.39 -42.38
C ASN A 27 3.82 0.29 -43.34
N GLY A 28 4.92 -0.26 -42.84
CA GLY A 28 6.11 -0.62 -43.62
C GLY A 28 6.24 -2.14 -43.67
N ASN A 29 5.78 -2.73 -44.78
CA ASN A 29 5.92 -4.15 -45.10
C ASN A 29 7.36 -4.43 -45.53
N THR A 30 8.17 -5.12 -44.72
CA THR A 30 9.40 -5.78 -45.17
C THR A 30 9.41 -7.22 -44.68
N ASN A 31 9.21 -8.12 -45.64
CA ASN A 31 9.43 -9.54 -45.52
C ASN A 31 10.92 -9.79 -45.17
N GLY A 32 11.21 -10.27 -43.99
CA GLY A 32 12.49 -10.77 -43.56
C GLY A 32 12.27 -12.02 -42.75
N ASN A 33 12.41 -13.17 -43.38
CA ASN A 33 12.40 -14.48 -42.75
C ASN A 33 13.69 -14.64 -41.93
N GLY A 34 13.60 -14.44 -40.65
CA GLY A 34 14.69 -14.66 -39.69
C GLY A 34 14.11 -15.30 -38.44
N ASN A 35 14.25 -16.62 -38.32
CA ASN A 35 14.07 -17.34 -37.09
C ASN A 35 15.10 -16.84 -36.06
N GLY A 36 14.78 -15.73 -35.43
CA GLY A 36 15.46 -15.26 -34.23
C GLY A 36 14.54 -15.57 -33.05
N GLU A 37 14.79 -16.66 -32.39
CA GLU A 37 14.33 -16.85 -31.02
C GLU A 37 14.86 -15.66 -30.23
N GLN A 38 13.96 -14.72 -29.92
CA GLN A 38 14.26 -13.69 -28.95
C GLN A 38 14.60 -14.40 -27.64
N PRO A 39 15.72 -14.07 -26.98
CA PRO A 39 15.98 -14.59 -25.64
C PRO A 39 14.83 -14.05 -24.79
N VAL A 40 13.95 -14.97 -24.37
CA VAL A 40 13.01 -14.71 -23.29
C VAL A 40 13.91 -14.35 -22.12
N GLU A 41 14.03 -13.06 -21.80
CA GLU A 41 14.42 -12.63 -20.47
C GLU A 41 13.41 -13.28 -19.53
N THR A 42 13.72 -14.45 -19.05
CA THR A 42 13.10 -14.98 -17.85
C THR A 42 13.56 -14.05 -16.73
N LEU A 43 12.83 -12.92 -16.58
CA LEU A 43 12.80 -12.21 -15.33
C LEU A 43 12.63 -13.31 -14.30
N LEU A 44 13.62 -13.49 -13.42
CA LEU A 44 13.52 -14.39 -12.29
C LEU A 44 12.25 -13.99 -11.57
N GLU A 45 11.15 -14.69 -11.84
CA GLU A 45 9.90 -14.49 -11.12
C GLU A 45 10.23 -14.73 -9.66
N ILE A 46 10.13 -13.67 -8.87
CA ILE A 46 10.34 -13.76 -7.45
C ILE A 46 9.14 -14.51 -6.92
N GLU A 47 9.35 -15.75 -6.53
CA GLU A 47 8.32 -16.58 -5.93
C GLU A 47 7.90 -16.05 -4.55
N TRP A 48 6.67 -16.33 -4.16
CA TRP A 48 6.17 -16.05 -2.82
C TRP A 48 7.00 -16.82 -1.79
N THR A 49 7.49 -16.10 -0.78
CA THR A 49 8.23 -16.66 0.35
C THR A 49 7.50 -16.35 1.65
N ILE A 50 7.82 -17.09 2.70
CA ILE A 50 7.25 -16.90 4.04
C ILE A 50 7.49 -15.46 4.51
N GLU A 51 8.66 -14.88 4.23
CA GLU A 51 9.00 -13.53 4.62
C GLU A 51 8.09 -12.47 3.94
N HIS A 52 7.65 -12.72 2.71
CA HIS A 52 6.69 -11.85 2.04
C HIS A 52 5.29 -11.94 2.68
N GLU A 53 4.89 -13.15 3.05
CA GLU A 53 3.63 -13.37 3.75
C GLU A 53 3.66 -12.73 5.14
N ASP A 54 4.76 -12.85 5.89
CA ASP A 54 4.92 -12.26 7.22
C ASP A 54 4.77 -10.73 7.19
N ILE A 55 5.34 -10.05 6.18
CA ILE A 55 5.14 -8.60 6.00
C ILE A 55 3.66 -8.26 5.79
N LEU A 56 2.97 -9.03 4.96
CA LEU A 56 1.55 -8.78 4.70
C LEU A 56 0.68 -9.10 5.92
N ILE A 57 1.02 -10.14 6.68
CA ILE A 57 0.36 -10.49 7.95
C ILE A 57 0.53 -9.34 8.94
N GLU A 58 1.75 -8.81 9.08
CA GLU A 58 2.02 -7.66 9.94
C GLU A 58 1.15 -6.45 9.58
N TRP A 59 1.08 -6.10 8.28
CA TRP A 59 0.25 -4.99 7.84
C TRP A 59 -1.24 -5.25 8.01
N ALA A 60 -1.70 -6.48 7.82
CA ALA A 60 -3.09 -6.87 8.04
C ALA A 60 -3.46 -6.78 9.53
N ASP A 61 -2.60 -7.23 10.43
CA ASP A 61 -2.81 -7.15 11.87
C ASP A 61 -2.89 -5.70 12.35
N LYS A 62 -1.93 -4.86 11.92
CA LYS A 62 -1.97 -3.42 12.19
C LYS A 62 -3.25 -2.77 11.65
N ALA A 63 -3.67 -3.14 10.44
CA ALA A 63 -4.90 -2.62 9.84
C ALA A 63 -6.16 -3.03 10.63
N MET A 64 -6.22 -4.25 11.13
CA MET A 64 -7.31 -4.72 11.99
C MET A 64 -7.35 -3.93 13.30
N CYS A 65 -6.20 -3.65 13.90
CA CYS A 65 -6.11 -2.79 15.08
C CYS A 65 -6.55 -1.36 14.80
N PHE A 66 -6.06 -0.74 13.70
CA PHE A 66 -6.49 0.61 13.30
C PHE A 66 -7.98 0.69 13.01
N ARG A 67 -8.57 -0.32 12.36
CA ARG A 67 -10.02 -0.42 12.18
C ARG A 67 -10.77 -0.34 13.50
N TRP A 68 -10.33 -1.10 14.51
CA TRP A 68 -10.96 -1.08 15.82
C TRP A 68 -10.82 0.29 16.48
N LEU A 69 -9.62 0.87 16.49
CA LEU A 69 -9.32 2.18 17.07
C LEU A 69 -10.18 3.29 16.43
N HIS A 70 -10.26 3.33 15.11
CA HIS A 70 -11.09 4.30 14.39
C HIS A 70 -12.58 4.08 14.60
N SER A 71 -13.04 2.84 14.65
CA SER A 71 -14.44 2.52 14.94
C SER A 71 -14.82 3.00 16.34
N ARG A 72 -13.93 2.85 17.31
CA ARG A 72 -14.16 3.31 18.69
C ARG A 72 -14.15 4.83 18.79
N ALA A 73 -13.17 5.48 18.13
CA ALA A 73 -13.10 6.94 18.05
C ALA A 73 -14.35 7.52 17.34
N HIS A 74 -14.82 6.90 16.26
CA HIS A 74 -16.09 7.27 15.63
C HIS A 74 -17.26 7.20 16.62
N ALA A 75 -17.38 6.16 17.41
CA ALA A 75 -18.44 6.04 18.42
C ALA A 75 -18.36 7.15 19.47
N LEU A 76 -17.16 7.51 19.91
CA LEU A 76 -16.93 8.65 20.82
C LEU A 76 -17.39 9.97 20.20
N TYR A 77 -16.88 10.29 19.01
CA TYR A 77 -17.23 11.55 18.32
C TYR A 77 -18.70 11.59 17.89
N SER A 78 -19.32 10.48 17.56
CA SER A 78 -20.75 10.38 17.29
C SER A 78 -21.58 10.76 18.51
N LYS A 79 -21.21 10.25 19.68
CA LYS A 79 -21.86 10.63 20.95
C LYS A 79 -21.67 12.12 21.27
N LEU A 80 -20.46 12.64 21.09
CA LEU A 80 -20.20 14.06 21.26
C LEU A 80 -21.03 14.90 20.29
N ASN A 81 -21.05 14.55 19.01
CA ASN A 81 -21.83 15.26 17.99
C ASN A 81 -23.32 15.30 18.36
N TYR A 82 -23.88 14.17 18.81
CA TYR A 82 -25.25 14.12 19.29
C TYR A 82 -25.47 15.06 20.48
N ASN A 83 -24.59 15.04 21.48
CA ASN A 83 -24.73 15.85 22.68
C ASN A 83 -24.65 17.36 22.43
N TYR A 84 -23.94 17.81 21.40
CA TYR A 84 -23.87 19.23 21.00
C TYR A 84 -25.01 19.61 20.06
N THR A 85 -25.35 18.76 19.09
CA THR A 85 -26.32 19.09 18.05
C THR A 85 -27.75 19.11 18.56
N ILE A 86 -28.17 18.15 19.39
CA ILE A 86 -29.56 18.07 19.85
C ILE A 86 -29.96 19.24 20.71
N PRO A 87 -29.19 19.69 21.71
CA PRO A 87 -29.56 20.92 22.47
C PRO A 87 -29.72 22.13 21.57
N VAL A 88 -28.83 22.32 20.59
CA VAL A 88 -28.93 23.46 19.65
C VAL A 88 -30.23 23.41 18.85
N ILE A 89 -30.61 22.23 18.31
CA ILE A 89 -31.84 22.05 17.57
C ILE A 89 -33.05 22.38 18.46
N VAL A 90 -33.08 21.88 19.69
CA VAL A 90 -34.19 22.09 20.62
C VAL A 90 -34.29 23.59 20.97
N ILE A 91 -33.17 24.20 21.36
CA ILE A 91 -33.17 25.64 21.74
C ILE A 91 -33.60 26.50 20.54
N SER A 92 -33.04 26.28 19.36
CA SER A 92 -33.36 27.06 18.15
C SER A 92 -34.82 26.90 17.74
N THR A 93 -35.39 25.70 17.87
CA THR A 93 -36.82 25.45 17.57
C THR A 93 -37.72 26.17 18.57
N LEU A 94 -37.42 26.07 19.88
CA LEU A 94 -38.18 26.73 20.92
C LEU A 94 -38.11 28.26 20.81
N THR A 95 -36.90 28.82 20.61
CA THR A 95 -36.74 30.27 20.47
C THR A 95 -37.35 30.78 19.18
N GLY A 96 -37.27 30.06 18.08
CA GLY A 96 -37.98 30.38 16.84
C GLY A 96 -39.49 30.49 17.05
N THR A 97 -40.07 29.46 17.70
CA THR A 97 -41.52 29.45 18.04
C THR A 97 -41.90 30.57 19.01
N ALA A 98 -41.06 30.81 20.03
CA ALA A 98 -41.27 31.88 20.99
C ALA A 98 -41.29 33.26 20.33
N ASN A 99 -40.44 33.51 19.33
CA ASN A 99 -40.42 34.76 18.58
C ASN A 99 -41.77 35.03 17.87
N PHE A 100 -42.45 34.02 17.34
CA PHE A 100 -43.78 34.16 16.74
C PHE A 100 -44.88 34.44 17.80
N ALA A 101 -44.69 33.98 19.02
CA ALA A 101 -45.65 34.18 20.11
C ALA A 101 -45.41 35.47 20.90
N GLN A 102 -44.39 36.26 20.60
CA GLN A 102 -43.95 37.45 21.36
C GLN A 102 -45.08 38.46 21.55
N ASP A 103 -45.87 38.72 20.52
CA ASP A 103 -46.97 39.71 20.56
C ASP A 103 -48.14 39.30 21.46
N ARG A 104 -48.19 38.03 21.86
CA ARG A 104 -49.23 37.49 22.75
C ARG A 104 -48.83 37.52 24.23
N VAL A 105 -47.60 37.93 24.52
CA VAL A 105 -47.11 38.08 25.89
C VAL A 105 -47.65 39.37 26.49
N PRO A 106 -48.22 39.36 27.73
CA PRO A 106 -48.67 40.60 28.41
C PRO A 106 -47.55 41.66 28.48
N ALA A 107 -47.88 42.93 28.21
CA ALA A 107 -46.92 44.03 28.12
C ALA A 107 -45.98 44.15 29.34
N ALA A 108 -46.47 43.79 30.55
CA ALA A 108 -45.66 43.78 31.76
C ALA A 108 -44.46 42.78 31.75
N TYR A 109 -44.55 41.71 30.96
CA TYR A 109 -43.55 40.63 30.92
C TYR A 109 -42.80 40.57 29.59
N GLN A 110 -43.23 41.31 28.58
CA GLN A 110 -42.69 41.27 27.22
C GLN A 110 -41.17 41.54 27.18
N GLY A 111 -40.68 42.53 27.98
CA GLY A 111 -39.26 42.83 28.05
C GLY A 111 -38.41 41.66 28.59
N TYR A 112 -38.87 40.99 29.62
CA TYR A 112 -38.19 39.80 30.17
C TYR A 112 -38.24 38.62 29.20
N PHE A 113 -39.38 38.44 28.53
CA PHE A 113 -39.53 37.38 27.54
C PHE A 113 -38.52 37.50 26.40
N VAL A 114 -38.41 38.68 25.79
CA VAL A 114 -37.44 38.98 24.73
C VAL A 114 -36.00 38.76 25.19
N MET A 115 -35.67 39.18 26.42
CA MET A 115 -34.34 39.00 26.99
C MET A 115 -33.99 37.50 27.20
N ILE A 116 -34.94 36.69 27.67
CA ILE A 116 -34.76 35.26 27.87
C ILE A 116 -34.60 34.57 26.51
N VAL A 117 -35.43 34.84 25.53
CA VAL A 117 -35.31 34.29 24.17
C VAL A 117 -33.99 34.68 23.53
N GLY A 118 -33.56 35.92 23.66
CA GLY A 118 -32.26 36.42 23.22
C GLY A 118 -31.10 35.69 23.90
N GLY A 119 -31.17 35.43 25.20
CA GLY A 119 -30.18 34.66 25.97
C GLY A 119 -30.05 33.23 25.46
N PHE A 120 -31.16 32.55 25.19
CA PHE A 120 -31.12 31.20 24.60
C PHE A 120 -30.53 31.15 23.17
N ASN A 121 -30.81 32.18 22.34
CA ASN A 121 -30.17 32.27 21.02
C ASN A 121 -28.67 32.48 21.12
N ILE A 122 -28.17 33.27 22.04
CA ILE A 122 -26.74 33.46 22.31
C ILE A 122 -26.14 32.13 22.78
N LEU A 123 -26.78 31.39 23.70
CA LEU A 123 -26.35 30.10 24.18
C LEU A 123 -26.25 29.07 23.06
N ALA A 124 -27.25 28.97 22.19
CA ALA A 124 -27.21 28.10 21.02
C ALA A 124 -26.05 28.44 20.08
N GLY A 125 -25.80 29.73 19.85
CA GLY A 125 -24.66 30.21 19.07
C GLY A 125 -23.31 29.81 19.67
N ILE A 126 -23.15 29.94 21.00
CA ILE A 126 -21.93 29.51 21.71
C ILE A 126 -21.71 28.02 21.56
N ILE A 127 -22.75 27.20 21.81
CA ILE A 127 -22.63 25.72 21.66
C ILE A 127 -22.22 25.34 20.26
N THR A 128 -22.85 25.93 19.23
CA THR A 128 -22.51 25.69 17.82
C THR A 128 -21.06 26.08 17.51
N THR A 129 -20.61 27.24 18.02
CA THR A 129 -19.23 27.70 17.82
C THR A 129 -18.21 26.73 18.44
N ILE A 130 -18.47 26.24 19.65
CA ILE A 130 -17.63 25.25 20.31
C ILE A 130 -17.59 23.97 19.50
N GLN A 131 -18.71 23.44 19.02
CA GLN A 131 -18.80 22.25 18.19
C GLN A 131 -17.97 22.38 16.90
N GLN A 132 -18.04 23.54 16.24
CA GLN A 132 -17.28 23.85 15.03
C GLN A 132 -15.78 23.99 15.33
N PHE A 133 -15.41 24.69 16.39
CA PHE A 133 -14.02 24.86 16.81
C PHE A 133 -13.34 23.50 17.10
N LEU A 134 -14.02 22.62 17.82
CA LEU A 134 -13.54 21.27 18.11
C LEU A 134 -13.63 20.32 16.91
N LYS A 135 -14.15 20.76 15.78
CA LYS A 135 -14.31 19.96 14.54
C LYS A 135 -15.01 18.60 14.76
N ILE A 136 -15.92 18.53 15.73
CA ILE A 136 -16.53 17.26 16.19
C ILE A 136 -17.19 16.52 15.04
N THR A 137 -17.99 17.18 14.20
CA THR A 137 -18.68 16.55 13.06
C THR A 137 -17.69 16.04 12.00
N GLN A 138 -16.62 16.82 11.74
CA GLN A 138 -15.60 16.45 10.77
C GLN A 138 -14.79 15.24 11.24
N LEU A 139 -14.37 15.24 12.52
CA LEU A 139 -13.64 14.12 13.12
C LEU A 139 -14.51 12.85 13.18
N ASN A 140 -15.80 12.99 13.50
CA ASN A 140 -16.74 11.87 13.48
C ASN A 140 -16.76 11.18 12.12
N GLU A 141 -16.91 11.95 11.02
CA GLU A 141 -16.93 11.39 9.67
C GLU A 141 -15.54 10.88 9.23
N ALA A 142 -14.46 11.59 9.56
CA ALA A 142 -13.12 11.17 9.23
C ALA A 142 -12.77 9.82 9.87
N HIS A 143 -13.08 9.61 11.15
CA HIS A 143 -12.87 8.31 11.79
C HIS A 143 -13.74 7.20 11.19
N ARG A 144 -14.98 7.50 10.80
CA ARG A 144 -15.87 6.54 10.12
C ARG A 144 -15.25 6.07 8.80
N VAL A 145 -14.83 7.02 7.97
CA VAL A 145 -14.22 6.73 6.65
C VAL A 145 -12.91 5.96 6.81
N SER A 146 -12.04 6.38 7.73
CA SER A 146 -10.77 5.69 8.01
C SER A 146 -11.01 4.26 8.48
N GLY A 147 -11.97 4.03 9.40
CA GLY A 147 -12.29 2.67 9.85
C GLY A 147 -12.72 1.74 8.72
N ILE A 148 -13.51 2.24 7.76
CA ILE A 148 -13.93 1.47 6.58
C ILE A 148 -12.75 1.21 5.64
N ALA A 149 -11.87 2.19 5.45
CA ALA A 149 -10.72 2.07 4.57
C ALA A 149 -9.69 1.06 5.12
N TRP A 150 -9.40 1.09 6.42
CA TRP A 150 -8.57 0.10 7.09
C TRP A 150 -9.16 -1.32 7.03
N ASP A 151 -10.49 -1.45 7.17
CA ASP A 151 -11.18 -2.75 7.01
C ASP A 151 -11.06 -3.30 5.59
N LYS A 152 -11.19 -2.44 4.57
CA LYS A 152 -10.99 -2.82 3.17
C LYS A 152 -9.56 -3.30 2.92
N PHE A 153 -8.57 -2.58 3.43
CA PHE A 153 -7.16 -2.94 3.30
C PHE A 153 -6.87 -4.31 3.95
N TYR A 154 -7.32 -4.52 5.19
CA TYR A 154 -7.24 -5.81 5.87
C TYR A 154 -7.83 -6.94 5.04
N ARG A 155 -9.06 -6.77 4.53
CA ARG A 155 -9.72 -7.80 3.73
C ARG A 155 -9.01 -8.11 2.42
N ASN A 156 -8.45 -7.12 1.76
CA ASN A 156 -7.70 -7.31 0.53
C ASN A 156 -6.50 -8.22 0.75
N ILE A 157 -5.70 -7.97 1.80
CA ILE A 157 -4.56 -8.82 2.15
C ILE A 157 -5.04 -10.21 2.53
N LYS A 158 -6.06 -10.32 3.39
CA LYS A 158 -6.61 -11.61 3.84
C LYS A 158 -7.06 -12.50 2.67
N ILE A 159 -7.72 -11.91 1.67
CA ILE A 159 -8.19 -12.65 0.50
C ILE A 159 -7.00 -13.13 -0.34
N GLU A 160 -6.00 -12.28 -0.54
CA GLU A 160 -4.83 -12.63 -1.33
C GLU A 160 -4.00 -13.73 -0.66
N LEU A 161 -3.80 -13.66 0.65
CA LEU A 161 -3.12 -14.72 1.41
C LEU A 161 -3.88 -16.06 1.44
N ALA A 162 -5.22 -16.02 1.31
CA ALA A 162 -6.04 -17.22 1.26
C ALA A 162 -5.99 -17.96 -0.09
N ARG A 163 -5.46 -17.33 -1.15
CA ARG A 163 -5.30 -17.96 -2.46
C ARG A 163 -4.07 -18.87 -2.48
N HIS A 164 -4.08 -19.84 -3.39
CA HIS A 164 -2.88 -20.62 -3.66
C HIS A 164 -1.75 -19.71 -4.19
N PRO A 165 -0.48 -19.88 -3.78
CA PRO A 165 0.63 -19.04 -4.22
C PRO A 165 0.72 -18.80 -5.73
N ASP A 166 0.43 -19.82 -6.53
CA ASP A 166 0.47 -19.74 -8.01
C ASP A 166 -0.66 -18.89 -8.61
N GLU A 167 -1.75 -18.65 -7.84
CA GLU A 167 -2.90 -17.86 -8.27
C GLU A 167 -2.85 -16.42 -7.73
N ARG A 168 -1.84 -16.12 -6.90
CA ARG A 168 -1.66 -14.79 -6.30
C ARG A 168 -1.09 -13.81 -7.31
N MET A 169 -1.34 -12.54 -7.07
CA MET A 169 -0.66 -11.45 -7.75
C MET A 169 0.86 -11.59 -7.57
N HIS A 170 1.65 -11.14 -8.55
CA HIS A 170 3.10 -11.10 -8.43
C HIS A 170 3.53 -10.37 -7.16
N VAL A 171 4.42 -10.98 -6.37
CA VAL A 171 4.78 -10.57 -5.01
C VAL A 171 5.24 -9.10 -4.92
N ASN A 172 6.11 -8.66 -5.84
CA ASN A 172 6.60 -7.28 -5.84
C ASN A 172 5.48 -6.26 -6.09
N GLN A 173 4.53 -6.60 -6.96
CA GLN A 173 3.39 -5.75 -7.26
C GLN A 173 2.45 -5.69 -6.05
N MET A 174 2.18 -6.81 -5.40
CA MET A 174 1.36 -6.87 -4.19
C MET A 174 1.97 -6.06 -3.04
N LEU A 175 3.25 -6.26 -2.74
CA LEU A 175 3.94 -5.51 -1.69
C LEU A 175 3.98 -4.01 -1.97
N LYS A 176 4.26 -3.61 -3.23
CA LYS A 176 4.26 -2.20 -3.62
C LYS A 176 2.88 -1.57 -3.44
N MET A 177 1.83 -2.22 -3.93
CA MET A 177 0.45 -1.75 -3.82
C MET A 177 0.01 -1.65 -2.35
N CYS A 178 0.32 -2.66 -1.54
CA CYS A 178 -0.01 -2.65 -0.11
C CYS A 178 0.75 -1.57 0.65
N LYS A 179 2.04 -1.35 0.34
CA LYS A 179 2.83 -0.28 0.94
C LYS A 179 2.24 1.09 0.62
N GLU A 180 1.97 1.38 -0.65
CA GLU A 180 1.41 2.66 -1.10
C GLU A 180 0.04 2.93 -0.44
N GLU A 181 -0.80 1.90 -0.32
CA GLU A 181 -2.10 2.04 0.33
C GLU A 181 -1.97 2.21 1.84
N PHE A 182 -1.07 1.48 2.51
CA PHE A 182 -0.79 1.62 3.93
C PHE A 182 -0.30 3.04 4.26
N ASP A 183 0.70 3.54 3.52
CA ASP A 183 1.24 4.89 3.68
C ASP A 183 0.13 5.93 3.49
N ARG A 184 -0.70 5.79 2.45
CA ARG A 184 -1.85 6.66 2.20
C ARG A 184 -2.84 6.66 3.36
N LEU A 185 -3.16 5.49 3.91
CA LEU A 185 -4.08 5.38 5.05
C LEU A 185 -3.50 6.02 6.31
N MET A 186 -2.20 5.86 6.55
CA MET A 186 -1.51 6.53 7.66
C MET A 186 -1.55 8.06 7.54
N GLU A 187 -1.35 8.60 6.34
CA GLU A 187 -1.37 10.05 6.09
C GLU A 187 -2.77 10.67 6.18
N THR A 188 -3.78 9.95 5.69
CA THR A 188 -5.15 10.49 5.60
C THR A 188 -6.01 10.23 6.82
N SER A 189 -5.63 9.32 7.69
CA SER A 189 -6.37 8.99 8.91
C SER A 189 -6.19 10.06 9.98
N PRO A 190 -7.26 10.47 10.68
CA PRO A 190 -7.16 11.40 11.78
C PRO A 190 -6.44 10.78 12.99
N ASN A 191 -5.82 11.63 13.81
CA ASN A 191 -5.17 11.20 15.03
C ASN A 191 -6.16 10.53 15.99
N ILE A 192 -5.76 9.40 16.54
CA ILE A 192 -6.56 8.64 17.50
C ILE A 192 -6.36 9.23 18.89
N PRO A 193 -7.45 9.53 19.63
CA PRO A 193 -7.34 10.01 20.99
C PRO A 193 -6.66 9.01 21.93
N ASP A 194 -5.81 9.52 22.84
CA ASP A 194 -5.05 8.70 23.81
C ASP A 194 -5.95 7.83 24.69
N GLU A 195 -7.15 8.31 25.04
CA GLU A 195 -8.14 7.54 25.80
C GLU A 195 -8.59 6.27 25.06
N ILE A 196 -8.71 6.32 23.74
CA ILE A 196 -9.08 5.17 22.90
C ILE A 196 -7.92 4.17 22.83
N ILE A 197 -6.67 4.66 22.74
CA ILE A 197 -5.47 3.82 22.79
C ILE A 197 -5.37 3.11 24.15
N ALA A 198 -5.63 3.82 25.24
CA ALA A 198 -5.64 3.25 26.59
C ALA A 198 -6.77 2.20 26.76
N GLU A 199 -7.97 2.50 26.21
CA GLU A 199 -9.09 1.54 26.20
C GLU A 199 -8.73 0.27 25.43
N PHE A 200 -8.07 0.40 24.26
CA PHE A 200 -7.60 -0.72 23.45
C PHE A 200 -6.66 -1.63 24.25
N LYS A 201 -5.62 -1.04 24.85
CA LYS A 201 -4.65 -1.77 25.67
C LYS A 201 -5.31 -2.50 26.85
N THR A 202 -6.25 -1.85 27.53
CA THR A 202 -6.93 -2.43 28.70
C THR A 202 -7.86 -3.56 28.29
N LYS A 203 -8.62 -3.38 27.21
CA LYS A 203 -9.64 -4.34 26.77
C LYS A 203 -9.05 -5.68 26.32
N PHE A 204 -7.88 -5.64 25.69
CA PHE A 204 -7.26 -6.82 25.11
C PHE A 204 -6.11 -7.40 25.92
N LYS A 205 -5.76 -6.78 27.07
CA LYS A 205 -4.63 -7.18 27.92
C LYS A 205 -4.59 -8.66 28.29
N ASP A 206 -5.75 -9.26 28.50
CA ASP A 206 -5.87 -10.62 29.00
C ASP A 206 -6.25 -11.64 27.90
N SER A 207 -6.20 -11.25 26.62
CA SER A 207 -6.49 -12.14 25.50
C SER A 207 -5.21 -12.80 25.00
N ILE A 208 -5.13 -14.12 25.05
CA ILE A 208 -3.97 -14.90 24.55
C ILE A 208 -3.74 -14.62 23.05
N GLU A 209 -4.81 -14.52 22.27
CA GLU A 209 -4.75 -14.21 20.84
C GLU A 209 -4.19 -12.80 20.55
N PHE A 210 -4.30 -11.89 21.51
CA PHE A 210 -3.81 -10.52 21.37
C PHE A 210 -2.29 -10.41 21.40
N ASP A 211 -1.61 -11.36 22.06
CA ASP A 211 -0.15 -11.39 22.09
C ASP A 211 0.45 -11.87 20.76
N GLU A 212 -0.31 -12.64 19.97
CA GLU A 212 0.08 -13.10 18.64
C GLU A 212 -0.12 -12.03 17.56
N ILE A 213 -0.98 -11.04 17.80
CA ILE A 213 -1.29 -9.98 16.84
C ILE A 213 -0.23 -8.88 16.88
N ILE A 214 0.29 -8.50 15.73
CA ILE A 214 1.24 -7.38 15.60
C ILE A 214 0.48 -6.05 15.69
N LYS A 215 0.76 -5.30 16.76
CA LYS A 215 0.08 -4.04 17.07
C LYS A 215 0.71 -2.85 16.35
N PRO A 216 -0.09 -1.78 16.08
CA PRO A 216 0.46 -0.53 15.58
C PRO A 216 1.44 0.10 16.57
N GLU A 217 2.44 0.81 16.08
CA GLU A 217 3.49 1.47 16.87
C GLU A 217 2.93 2.45 17.91
N ILE A 218 1.76 3.08 17.62
CA ILE A 218 1.07 3.95 18.58
C ILE A 218 0.59 3.23 19.85
N CYS A 219 0.48 1.90 19.79
CA CYS A 219 0.06 1.06 20.91
C CYS A 219 1.23 0.48 21.67
N ASP A 220 2.45 0.50 21.14
CA ASP A 220 3.63 -0.13 21.71
C ASP A 220 4.66 0.89 22.22
N LYS A 221 5.66 0.39 22.94
CA LYS A 221 6.83 1.19 23.29
C LYS A 221 7.68 1.42 22.04
N LEU A 222 8.35 2.58 21.99
CA LEU A 222 9.33 2.84 20.93
C LEU A 222 10.40 1.75 20.96
N THR A 223 10.56 1.04 19.85
CA THR A 223 11.60 0.04 19.66
C THR A 223 12.63 0.55 18.67
N SER A 224 13.91 0.26 18.93
CA SER A 224 14.99 0.61 18.02
C SER A 224 14.88 -0.22 16.72
N THR A 225 14.99 0.42 15.57
CA THR A 225 15.09 -0.27 14.26
C THR A 225 16.35 -1.13 14.17
N GLU A 226 17.32 -0.97 15.06
CA GLU A 226 18.48 -1.84 15.21
C GLU A 226 18.09 -3.30 15.46
N ALA A 227 16.96 -3.54 16.15
CA ALA A 227 16.43 -4.88 16.39
C ALA A 227 16.07 -5.64 15.09
N PHE A 228 15.79 -4.91 14.02
CA PHE A 228 15.46 -5.48 12.70
C PHE A 228 16.70 -5.62 11.79
N ARG A 229 17.85 -5.07 12.19
CA ARG A 229 19.13 -5.24 11.50
C ARG A 229 19.51 -6.72 11.55
N ASN A 230 19.74 -7.36 10.48
CA ASN A 230 20.14 -8.78 10.40
C ASN A 230 19.03 -9.83 10.57
N GLN A 231 17.75 -9.49 10.51
CA GLN A 231 16.70 -10.52 10.38
C GLN A 231 16.94 -11.45 9.18
N TRP A 232 17.65 -10.93 8.16
CA TRP A 232 18.07 -11.67 6.96
C TRP A 232 19.31 -12.56 7.17
N SER A 233 19.95 -12.52 8.34
CA SER A 233 21.13 -13.33 8.67
C SER A 233 20.78 -14.62 9.40
N SER A 234 19.50 -15.01 9.46
CA SER A 234 19.13 -16.33 9.95
C SER A 234 19.80 -17.43 9.10
N GLN A 235 20.15 -18.54 9.73
CA GLN A 235 20.87 -19.64 9.09
C GLN A 235 20.15 -20.17 7.83
N ASP A 236 18.80 -20.12 7.83
CA ASP A 236 17.97 -20.53 6.69
C ASP A 236 18.09 -19.55 5.52
N ASN A 237 18.19 -18.26 5.76
CA ASN A 237 18.41 -17.25 4.73
C ASN A 237 19.82 -17.35 4.14
N LEU A 238 20.82 -17.72 4.94
CA LEU A 238 22.17 -17.99 4.46
C LEU A 238 22.17 -19.24 3.55
N ILE A 239 21.42 -20.28 3.92
CA ILE A 239 21.28 -21.51 3.13
C ILE A 239 20.52 -21.21 1.83
N LYS A 240 19.39 -20.49 1.89
CA LYS A 240 18.65 -20.05 0.70
C LYS A 240 19.51 -19.19 -0.23
N LYS A 241 20.22 -18.21 0.32
CA LYS A 241 21.14 -17.34 -0.45
C LYS A 241 22.27 -18.14 -1.11
N LYS A 242 22.80 -19.15 -0.41
CA LYS A 242 23.80 -20.05 -0.95
C LYS A 242 23.23 -20.91 -2.08
N ASN A 243 22.03 -21.47 -1.89
CA ASN A 243 21.34 -22.27 -2.91
C ASN A 243 20.99 -21.44 -4.15
N LEU A 244 20.48 -20.21 -3.98
CA LEU A 244 20.19 -19.29 -5.09
C LEU A 244 21.47 -18.93 -5.87
N LYS A 245 22.58 -18.69 -5.15
CA LYS A 245 23.87 -18.43 -5.76
C LYS A 245 24.34 -19.65 -6.56
N THR A 246 24.26 -20.85 -5.99
CA THR A 246 24.62 -22.09 -6.65
C THR A 246 23.78 -22.35 -7.90
N GLN A 247 22.47 -22.13 -7.85
CA GLN A 247 21.59 -22.24 -9.02
C GLN A 247 21.92 -21.21 -10.11
N ARG A 248 22.21 -19.97 -9.70
CA ARG A 248 22.64 -18.93 -10.64
C ARG A 248 23.96 -19.28 -11.31
N ASP A 249 24.94 -19.72 -10.53
CA ASP A 249 26.25 -20.11 -11.04
C ASP A 249 26.13 -21.33 -11.98
N ALA A 250 25.25 -22.29 -11.67
CA ALA A 250 24.98 -23.44 -12.55
C ALA A 250 24.34 -23.01 -13.90
N LYS A 251 23.34 -22.10 -13.86
CA LYS A 251 22.76 -21.56 -15.09
C LYS A 251 23.77 -20.76 -15.92
N LEU A 252 24.62 -19.96 -15.27
CA LEU A 252 25.69 -19.25 -15.97
C LEU A 252 26.71 -20.17 -16.59
N LYS A 253 27.13 -21.27 -15.90
CA LYS A 253 27.99 -22.32 -16.45
C LYS A 253 27.35 -22.99 -17.68
N GLN A 254 26.04 -23.21 -17.63
CA GLN A 254 25.30 -23.78 -18.77
C GLN A 254 25.31 -22.84 -19.98
N VAL A 255 25.15 -21.55 -19.78
CA VAL A 255 25.20 -20.55 -20.86
C VAL A 255 26.58 -20.47 -21.47
N VAL A 256 27.65 -20.46 -20.66
CA VAL A 256 29.04 -20.44 -21.14
C VAL A 256 29.39 -21.75 -21.89
N SER A 257 28.98 -22.91 -21.39
CA SER A 257 29.22 -24.19 -22.06
C SER A 257 28.46 -24.33 -23.38
N ALA A 258 27.21 -23.84 -23.44
CA ALA A 258 26.43 -23.77 -24.67
C ALA A 258 27.10 -22.88 -25.72
N PHE A 259 27.59 -21.72 -25.31
CA PHE A 259 28.35 -20.82 -26.21
C PHE A 259 29.63 -21.49 -26.72
N LYS A 260 30.43 -22.14 -25.83
CA LYS A 260 31.64 -22.87 -26.25
C LYS A 260 31.30 -23.96 -27.29
N ALA A 261 30.22 -24.71 -27.10
CA ALA A 261 29.80 -25.78 -28.01
C ALA A 261 29.35 -25.22 -29.37
N GLU A 262 28.59 -24.12 -29.39
CA GLU A 262 28.15 -23.46 -30.60
C GLU A 262 29.33 -22.86 -31.38
N PHE A 263 30.23 -22.18 -30.68
CA PHE A 263 31.45 -21.62 -31.27
C PHE A 263 32.35 -22.70 -31.88
N PHE A 264 32.50 -23.85 -31.20
CA PHE A 264 33.24 -24.98 -31.73
C PHE A 264 32.60 -25.54 -33.03
N LYS A 265 31.27 -25.61 -33.04
CA LYS A 265 30.53 -26.08 -34.22
C LYS A 265 30.71 -25.12 -35.43
N GLU A 266 30.80 -23.83 -35.18
CA GLU A 266 30.93 -22.80 -36.23
C GLU A 266 32.37 -22.61 -36.71
N LYS A 267 33.33 -22.58 -35.79
CA LYS A 267 34.73 -22.22 -36.08
C LYS A 267 35.69 -23.46 -36.13
N GLY A 268 35.24 -24.62 -35.68
CA GLY A 268 36.08 -25.84 -35.65
C GLY A 268 37.22 -25.82 -34.63
N ARG A 269 37.21 -24.86 -33.68
CA ARG A 269 38.19 -24.73 -32.60
C ARG A 269 37.51 -24.22 -31.31
N ASP A 270 38.17 -24.44 -30.17
CA ASP A 270 37.69 -23.95 -28.91
C ASP A 270 37.76 -22.39 -28.84
N ALA A 271 36.74 -21.81 -28.19
CA ALA A 271 36.70 -20.40 -27.92
C ALA A 271 37.70 -20.01 -26.83
N ILE A 272 38.52 -18.97 -27.08
CA ILE A 272 39.43 -18.44 -26.08
C ILE A 272 38.67 -17.51 -25.12
N THR A 273 39.21 -17.33 -23.91
CA THR A 273 38.58 -16.53 -22.84
C THR A 273 38.14 -15.12 -23.28
N SER A 274 38.96 -14.44 -24.10
CA SER A 274 38.63 -13.12 -24.64
C SER A 274 37.41 -13.14 -25.56
N GLU A 275 37.26 -14.15 -26.42
CA GLU A 275 36.12 -14.28 -27.33
C GLU A 275 34.82 -14.58 -26.56
N ILE A 276 34.90 -15.37 -25.49
CA ILE A 276 33.74 -15.63 -24.61
C ILE A 276 33.32 -14.35 -23.90
N ILE A 277 34.31 -13.58 -23.37
CA ILE A 277 34.04 -12.31 -22.68
C ILE A 277 33.44 -11.31 -23.65
N ASP A 278 33.98 -11.12 -24.84
CA ASP A 278 33.49 -10.13 -25.81
C ASP A 278 32.07 -10.40 -26.28
N ASN A 279 31.65 -11.65 -26.37
CA ASN A 279 30.31 -12.02 -26.79
C ASN A 279 29.28 -12.01 -25.67
N LEU A 280 29.71 -12.21 -24.41
CA LEU A 280 28.79 -12.33 -23.28
C LEU A 280 28.84 -11.17 -22.29
N LYS A 281 29.77 -10.21 -22.43
CA LYS A 281 29.94 -9.04 -21.55
C LYS A 281 28.69 -8.16 -21.42
N ASP A 282 27.86 -8.11 -22.44
CA ASP A 282 26.61 -7.34 -22.44
C ASP A 282 25.51 -8.01 -21.61
N LYS A 283 25.63 -9.31 -21.35
CA LYS A 283 24.64 -10.13 -20.59
C LYS A 283 25.10 -10.51 -19.20
N ILE A 284 26.42 -10.61 -18.99
CA ILE A 284 27.02 -11.13 -17.75
C ILE A 284 28.19 -10.24 -17.35
N ASP A 285 28.27 -9.88 -16.07
CA ASP A 285 29.41 -9.12 -15.53
C ASP A 285 30.75 -9.81 -15.80
N VAL A 286 31.74 -9.05 -16.28
CA VAL A 286 33.05 -9.57 -16.71
C VAL A 286 33.77 -10.34 -15.61
N LYS A 287 33.72 -9.88 -14.35
CA LYS A 287 34.37 -10.57 -13.22
C LYS A 287 33.74 -11.93 -12.95
N THR A 288 32.42 -12.00 -12.99
CA THR A 288 31.67 -13.24 -12.81
C THR A 288 31.97 -14.22 -13.96
N LEU A 289 32.02 -13.69 -15.18
CA LEU A 289 32.31 -14.49 -16.39
C LEU A 289 33.71 -15.10 -16.33
N THR A 290 34.73 -14.32 -15.98
CA THR A 290 36.11 -14.78 -15.81
C THR A 290 36.23 -15.90 -14.78
N SER A 291 35.56 -15.72 -13.62
CA SER A 291 35.55 -16.73 -12.56
C SER A 291 34.91 -18.06 -13.01
N ILE A 292 33.82 -18.03 -13.77
CA ILE A 292 33.12 -19.18 -14.28
C ILE A 292 33.95 -19.89 -15.35
N ILE A 293 34.64 -19.17 -16.24
CA ILE A 293 35.50 -19.76 -17.26
C ILE A 293 36.65 -20.49 -16.60
N GLU A 294 37.34 -19.89 -15.63
CA GLU A 294 38.41 -20.51 -14.88
C GLU A 294 37.98 -21.80 -14.16
N GLU A 295 36.76 -21.80 -13.61
CA GLU A 295 36.21 -22.96 -12.93
C GLU A 295 35.89 -24.10 -13.91
N LEU A 296 35.29 -23.79 -15.06
CA LEU A 296 35.02 -24.77 -16.12
C LEU A 296 36.31 -25.37 -16.71
N ASP A 297 37.35 -24.55 -16.90
CA ASP A 297 38.63 -25.03 -17.43
C ASP A 297 39.36 -25.95 -16.43
N LYS A 298 39.30 -25.63 -15.12
CA LYS A 298 39.79 -26.51 -14.04
C LYS A 298 39.02 -27.83 -13.97
N GLU A 299 37.70 -27.80 -14.16
CA GLU A 299 36.84 -28.97 -14.15
C GLU A 299 37.15 -29.88 -15.36
N THR A 300 37.36 -29.31 -16.54
CA THR A 300 37.74 -30.01 -17.74
C THR A 300 39.14 -30.67 -17.60
N GLN A 301 40.12 -29.96 -17.00
CA GLN A 301 41.44 -30.51 -16.73
C GLN A 301 41.39 -31.67 -15.72
N ARG A 302 40.56 -31.57 -14.67
CA ARG A 302 40.38 -32.67 -13.70
C ARG A 302 39.81 -33.92 -14.33
N VAL A 303 38.80 -33.77 -15.21
CA VAL A 303 38.20 -34.89 -15.94
C VAL A 303 39.21 -35.54 -16.91
N ALA A 304 40.03 -34.71 -17.59
CA ALA A 304 41.07 -35.21 -18.50
C ALA A 304 42.14 -35.97 -17.73
N MET A 305 42.59 -35.54 -16.56
CA MET A 305 43.56 -36.24 -15.71
C MET A 305 43.00 -37.55 -15.16
N ALA A 306 41.73 -37.56 -14.72
CA ALA A 306 41.09 -38.77 -14.20
C ALA A 306 40.92 -39.88 -15.27
N ASN A 307 40.75 -39.50 -16.55
CA ASN A 307 40.68 -40.45 -17.66
C ASN A 307 42.04 -41.03 -18.10
N VAL A 308 43.16 -40.44 -17.65
CA VAL A 308 44.50 -40.92 -17.96
C VAL A 308 44.99 -41.96 -16.93
N GLU A 309 44.39 -42.00 -15.74
CA GLU A 309 44.78 -42.91 -14.64
C GLU A 309 44.04 -44.28 -14.62
N LEU A 310 43.25 -44.62 -15.62
CA LEU A 310 42.69 -45.97 -15.75
C LEU A 310 43.69 -46.86 -16.48
N PRO A 311 44.42 -47.80 -15.81
CA PRO A 311 45.25 -48.79 -16.48
C PRO A 311 44.37 -49.81 -17.16
N VAL A 312 44.76 -50.15 -18.36
CA VAL A 312 44.23 -51.26 -19.17
C VAL A 312 44.45 -52.63 -18.46
#